data_0583437a7c6ca7c9ad3393a24bb75dba
#
_entry.id   0583437a7c6ca7c9ad3393a24bb75dba
#
_cell.length_a   1.000
_cell.length_b   1.000
_cell.length_c   1.000
_cell.angle_alpha   90.00
_cell.angle_beta   90.00
_cell.angle_gamma   90.00
#
_symmetry.space_group_name_H-M   'P 1'
#
loop_
_entity.id
_entity.type
_entity.pdbx_description
1 polymer ?
#
loop_
_entity_poly.entity_id
_entity_poly.type
_entity_poly.pdbx_seq_one_letter_code
_entity_poly.pdbx_strand_id
1 'polypeptide(L)'
;MPFRLKTPAFLLETLRTVIYNRRVKYKNSEDTVLSETQHIQEHPLVQMGISDEVVRAFDRMGFLHLTGIQQKCIPLMMDGHDIIAIAPTGTGKTLGFGIPMLEYINLDDPGIQEIVLAPTRELAQQIGDELTNLAHYIKGLKIAVIYGGQPFSKQMNALSRKPQLVVATPGRLLDHMQRGNIKLSGVHTMVLDEADEMLKMGFIQDVEKIIESVDPNRQLVMFSATTNQDVLTVSWKYQHDPIEIVVQAEADNRPDITQYVIESDQKQKYEQLLYLLDSDQYKRMMIFCNTKDMTARLCERLKKAGYSTECLHGDVRQSQRDKVMSGFRKGQFEILVATDVAARGIDVDDVEAVFNYDLPDKQEFYVHRIGRTGRAKRAGVSFSFVSFRDSIRMDEIRKYTHVEPIELVFDEFGTLCYKKSGEAFLEDL
;
A
#
# COMPACT_ATOMS: atom_id res chain seq x y z
N MET A 1 18.17 41.75 -4.81
CA MET A 1 16.77 41.94 -5.25
C MET A 1 16.06 40.61 -5.00
N PRO A 2 15.06 40.51 -4.10
CA PRO A 2 14.37 39.25 -3.86
C PRO A 2 13.32 39.02 -4.96
N PHE A 3 13.43 37.92 -5.66
CA PHE A 3 12.39 37.42 -6.55
C PHE A 3 11.17 37.06 -5.67
N ARG A 4 10.12 37.85 -5.73
CA ARG A 4 8.81 37.49 -5.25
C ARG A 4 8.24 36.44 -6.23
N LEU A 5 8.31 35.19 -5.88
CA LEU A 5 7.55 34.11 -6.52
C LEU A 5 6.05 34.40 -6.30
N LYS A 6 5.32 34.51 -7.38
CA LYS A 6 3.86 34.60 -7.35
C LYS A 6 3.31 33.24 -6.88
N THR A 7 2.59 33.26 -5.77
CA THR A 7 1.79 32.16 -5.24
C THR A 7 0.91 31.50 -6.31
N PRO A 8 0.55 30.23 -6.18
CA PRO A 8 -0.24 29.45 -7.16
C PRO A 8 -1.71 29.86 -7.26
N ALA A 9 -2.01 31.15 -7.14
CA ALA A 9 -3.37 31.70 -7.25
C ALA A 9 -4.02 31.36 -8.60
N PHE A 10 -3.25 31.21 -9.66
CA PHE A 10 -3.76 30.87 -10.99
C PHE A 10 -4.25 29.43 -11.07
N LEU A 11 -3.55 28.49 -10.42
CA LEU A 11 -3.99 27.07 -10.34
C LEU A 11 -5.26 26.96 -9.49
N LEU A 12 -5.31 27.64 -8.34
CA LEU A 12 -6.47 27.69 -7.47
C LEU A 12 -7.71 28.27 -8.16
N GLU A 13 -7.52 29.30 -9.01
CA GLU A 13 -8.63 29.92 -9.74
C GLU A 13 -9.12 29.03 -10.89
N THR A 14 -8.20 28.34 -11.58
CA THR A 14 -8.54 27.36 -12.63
C THR A 14 -9.24 26.13 -12.01
N LEU A 15 -8.73 25.64 -10.90
CA LEU A 15 -9.31 24.50 -10.16
C LEU A 15 -10.69 24.85 -9.55
N ARG A 16 -10.84 26.02 -8.96
CA ARG A 16 -12.15 26.53 -8.48
C ARG A 16 -13.15 26.65 -9.62
N THR A 17 -12.71 27.06 -10.79
CA THR A 17 -13.57 27.18 -11.97
C THR A 17 -14.02 25.80 -12.49
N VAL A 18 -13.14 24.81 -12.49
CA VAL A 18 -13.47 23.42 -12.87
C VAL A 18 -14.48 22.82 -11.89
N ILE A 19 -14.27 23.00 -10.59
CA ILE A 19 -15.20 22.53 -9.54
C ILE A 19 -16.56 23.26 -9.64
N TYR A 20 -16.56 24.57 -9.86
CA TYR A 20 -17.77 25.36 -10.01
C TYR A 20 -18.58 24.95 -11.24
N ASN A 21 -17.91 24.78 -12.39
CA ASN A 21 -18.57 24.39 -13.64
C ASN A 21 -19.12 22.95 -13.57
N ARG A 22 -18.46 22.04 -12.84
CA ARG A 22 -18.96 20.70 -12.56
C ARG A 22 -20.25 20.76 -11.70
N ARG A 23 -20.27 21.57 -10.65
CA ARG A 23 -21.45 21.78 -9.80
C ARG A 23 -22.64 22.37 -10.54
N VAL A 24 -22.41 23.28 -11.51
CA VAL A 24 -23.50 23.89 -12.30
C VAL A 24 -24.09 22.94 -13.33
N LYS A 25 -23.27 22.06 -13.94
CA LYS A 25 -23.73 21.10 -14.95
C LYS A 25 -24.69 20.01 -14.42
N TYR A 26 -24.65 19.70 -13.10
CA TYR A 26 -25.39 18.60 -12.49
C TYR A 26 -26.61 19.01 -11.65
N LYS A 27 -26.89 20.31 -11.51
CA LYS A 27 -28.07 20.80 -10.77
C LYS A 27 -29.41 20.61 -11.49
N ASN A 28 -29.45 20.07 -12.69
CA ASN A 28 -30.63 20.01 -13.55
C ASN A 28 -31.23 18.61 -13.77
N SER A 29 -31.01 17.65 -12.86
CA SER A 29 -31.76 16.38 -12.87
C SER A 29 -32.41 16.14 -11.52
N GLU A 30 -33.54 16.80 -11.32
CA GLU A 30 -34.50 16.45 -10.27
C GLU A 30 -35.33 15.24 -10.76
N ASP A 31 -35.27 14.14 -9.98
CA ASP A 31 -36.38 13.38 -9.43
C ASP A 31 -35.92 11.99 -8.97
N THR A 32 -36.27 11.71 -7.75
CA THR A 32 -36.25 10.44 -7.02
C THR A 32 -35.10 10.27 -5.99
N VAL A 33 -35.51 10.22 -4.72
CA VAL A 33 -34.84 9.74 -3.49
C VAL A 33 -34.59 10.81 -2.43
N LEU A 34 -35.61 11.16 -1.69
CA LEU A 34 -35.55 12.09 -0.54
C LEU A 34 -34.77 11.55 0.67
N SER A 35 -34.55 10.23 0.81
CA SER A 35 -33.82 9.65 1.95
C SER A 35 -32.31 9.53 1.71
N GLU A 36 -31.88 9.26 0.48
CA GLU A 36 -30.46 9.24 0.10
C GLU A 36 -29.87 10.65 0.05
N THR A 37 -30.68 11.65 -0.33
CA THR A 37 -30.25 13.06 -0.47
C THR A 37 -29.91 13.69 0.89
N GLN A 38 -30.61 13.34 1.97
CA GLN A 38 -30.31 13.86 3.30
C GLN A 38 -29.01 13.28 3.87
N HIS A 39 -28.75 11.98 3.67
CA HIS A 39 -27.52 11.33 4.14
C HIS A 39 -26.27 11.89 3.41
N ILE A 40 -26.39 12.19 2.13
CA ILE A 40 -25.30 12.77 1.33
C ILE A 40 -24.97 14.20 1.81
N GLN A 41 -25.96 15.03 2.15
CA GLN A 41 -25.72 16.43 2.57
C GLN A 41 -24.98 16.57 3.91
N GLU A 42 -25.07 15.59 4.80
CA GLU A 42 -24.37 15.56 6.09
C GLU A 42 -23.01 14.85 6.03
N HIS A 43 -22.67 14.23 4.90
CA HIS A 43 -21.43 13.47 4.77
C HIS A 43 -20.18 14.37 4.88
N PRO A 44 -19.15 14.01 5.67
CA PRO A 44 -17.94 14.82 5.85
C PRO A 44 -17.24 15.21 4.55
N LEU A 45 -17.23 14.34 3.55
CA LEU A 45 -16.62 14.60 2.23
C LEU A 45 -17.36 15.73 1.48
N VAL A 46 -18.68 15.82 1.61
CA VAL A 46 -19.48 16.92 1.01
C VAL A 46 -19.09 18.25 1.63
N GLN A 47 -18.86 18.28 2.94
CA GLN A 47 -18.38 19.49 3.64
C GLN A 47 -16.97 19.91 3.16
N MET A 48 -16.14 18.96 2.75
CA MET A 48 -14.83 19.21 2.13
C MET A 48 -14.91 19.59 0.65
N GLY A 49 -16.10 19.64 0.06
CA GLY A 49 -16.30 20.06 -1.33
C GLY A 49 -16.24 18.93 -2.35
N ILE A 50 -16.25 17.68 -1.92
CA ILE A 50 -16.19 16.49 -2.77
C ILE A 50 -17.55 16.26 -3.46
N SER A 51 -17.52 15.82 -4.72
CA SER A 51 -18.72 15.59 -5.54
C SER A 51 -19.53 14.39 -5.07
N ASP A 52 -20.83 14.40 -5.36
CA ASP A 52 -21.76 13.32 -5.01
C ASP A 52 -21.34 11.98 -5.64
N GLU A 53 -20.73 12.01 -6.82
CA GLU A 53 -20.23 10.80 -7.51
C GLU A 53 -19.15 10.08 -6.71
N VAL A 54 -18.21 10.83 -6.16
CA VAL A 54 -17.10 10.29 -5.35
C VAL A 54 -17.62 9.85 -3.99
N VAL A 55 -18.50 10.64 -3.34
CA VAL A 55 -19.12 10.27 -2.06
C VAL A 55 -19.89 8.96 -2.18
N ARG A 56 -20.74 8.81 -3.20
CA ARG A 56 -21.50 7.56 -3.45
C ARG A 56 -20.57 6.37 -3.73
N ALA A 57 -19.43 6.59 -4.40
CA ALA A 57 -18.46 5.54 -4.62
C ALA A 57 -17.77 5.14 -3.32
N PHE A 58 -17.42 6.10 -2.47
CA PHE A 58 -16.84 5.87 -1.14
C PHE A 58 -17.78 5.01 -0.27
N ASP A 59 -19.07 5.39 -0.18
CA ASP A 59 -20.10 4.64 0.56
C ASP A 59 -20.27 3.22 0.00
N ARG A 60 -20.33 3.08 -1.34
CA ARG A 60 -20.42 1.79 -2.01
C ARG A 60 -19.23 0.86 -1.69
N MET A 61 -18.05 1.42 -1.48
CA MET A 61 -16.86 0.66 -1.07
C MET A 61 -16.94 0.20 0.39
N GLY A 62 -17.96 0.60 1.15
CA GLY A 62 -18.22 0.16 2.53
C GLY A 62 -17.50 0.99 3.59
N PHE A 63 -16.95 2.15 3.23
CA PHE A 63 -16.32 3.05 4.19
C PHE A 63 -17.36 3.92 4.87
N LEU A 64 -17.42 3.86 6.20
CA LEU A 64 -18.37 4.62 7.00
C LEU A 64 -17.80 5.93 7.56
N HIS A 65 -16.48 5.98 7.72
CA HIS A 65 -15.77 7.11 8.31
C HIS A 65 -14.43 7.35 7.62
N LEU A 66 -14.01 8.60 7.61
CA LEU A 66 -12.66 8.96 7.15
C LEU A 66 -11.62 8.58 8.20
N THR A 67 -10.51 8.00 7.76
CA THR A 67 -9.35 7.75 8.61
C THR A 67 -8.60 9.04 8.93
N GLY A 68 -7.76 9.04 9.97
CA GLY A 68 -7.00 10.23 10.37
C GLY A 68 -6.12 10.81 9.26
N ILE A 69 -5.55 9.96 8.38
CA ILE A 69 -4.77 10.44 7.22
C ILE A 69 -5.68 11.09 6.17
N GLN A 70 -6.85 10.53 5.90
CA GLN A 70 -7.81 11.08 4.95
C GLN A 70 -8.35 12.44 5.41
N GLN A 71 -8.71 12.56 6.69
CA GLN A 71 -9.20 13.82 7.27
C GLN A 71 -8.19 14.97 7.13
N LYS A 72 -6.89 14.65 7.23
CA LYS A 72 -5.81 15.64 7.13
C LYS A 72 -5.40 15.92 5.67
N CYS A 73 -5.25 14.87 4.85
CA CYS A 73 -4.72 15.02 3.48
C CYS A 73 -5.76 15.60 2.51
N ILE A 74 -7.03 15.15 2.58
CA ILE A 74 -8.04 15.55 1.58
C ILE A 74 -8.18 17.07 1.51
N PRO A 75 -8.43 17.82 2.61
CA PRO A 75 -8.60 19.26 2.51
C PRO A 75 -7.34 19.98 2.02
N LEU A 76 -6.16 19.57 2.47
CA LEU A 76 -4.89 20.18 2.06
C LEU A 76 -4.58 19.93 0.58
N MET A 77 -4.86 18.74 0.07
CA MET A 77 -4.75 18.47 -1.37
C MET A 77 -5.77 19.29 -2.16
N MET A 78 -7.02 19.42 -1.68
CA MET A 78 -8.05 20.25 -2.30
C MET A 78 -7.70 21.74 -2.30
N ASP A 79 -6.82 22.18 -1.41
CA ASP A 79 -6.28 23.54 -1.38
C ASP A 79 -5.00 23.70 -2.23
N GLY A 80 -4.52 22.61 -2.86
CA GLY A 80 -3.38 22.61 -3.78
C GLY A 80 -2.01 22.61 -3.09
N HIS A 81 -1.92 22.26 -1.80
CA HIS A 81 -0.65 22.20 -1.09
C HIS A 81 0.17 20.98 -1.47
N ASP A 82 1.49 21.14 -1.55
CA ASP A 82 2.43 20.03 -1.52
C ASP A 82 2.42 19.41 -0.13
N ILE A 83 2.47 18.08 -0.06
CA ILE A 83 2.34 17.35 1.21
C ILE A 83 3.43 16.28 1.30
N ILE A 84 4.02 16.16 2.48
CA ILE A 84 4.77 14.99 2.89
C ILE A 84 4.02 14.31 4.04
N ALA A 85 3.43 13.15 3.77
CA ALA A 85 2.61 12.41 4.72
C ALA A 85 3.34 11.17 5.22
N ILE A 86 3.63 11.15 6.51
CA ILE A 86 4.25 10.02 7.19
C ILE A 86 3.15 9.21 7.85
N ALA A 87 2.86 8.05 7.28
CA ALA A 87 1.79 7.18 7.75
C ALA A 87 2.10 5.70 7.44
N PRO A 88 1.81 4.78 8.36
CA PRO A 88 1.94 3.34 8.15
C PRO A 88 1.11 2.83 6.96
N THR A 89 1.41 1.63 6.46
CA THR A 89 0.57 0.94 5.49
C THR A 89 -0.78 0.56 6.12
N GLY A 90 -1.86 0.54 5.31
CA GLY A 90 -3.20 0.20 5.80
C GLY A 90 -3.95 1.33 6.49
N THR A 91 -3.45 2.56 6.51
CA THR A 91 -4.13 3.73 7.08
C THR A 91 -5.14 4.40 6.14
N GLY A 92 -5.33 3.86 4.93
CA GLY A 92 -6.26 4.42 3.93
C GLY A 92 -5.66 5.55 3.09
N LYS A 93 -4.34 5.57 2.89
CA LYS A 93 -3.62 6.58 2.09
C LYS A 93 -4.17 6.72 0.67
N THR A 94 -4.49 5.60 0.01
CA THR A 94 -4.97 5.59 -1.38
C THR A 94 -6.21 6.46 -1.56
N LEU A 95 -7.18 6.37 -0.66
CA LEU A 95 -8.36 7.23 -0.69
C LEU A 95 -8.03 8.67 -0.26
N GLY A 96 -7.03 8.84 0.62
CA GLY A 96 -6.56 10.17 1.04
C GLY A 96 -6.07 11.04 -0.12
N PHE A 97 -5.37 10.45 -1.10
CA PHE A 97 -4.97 11.16 -2.32
C PHE A 97 -5.93 10.94 -3.49
N GLY A 98 -6.54 9.77 -3.59
CA GLY A 98 -7.41 9.43 -4.72
C GLY A 98 -8.66 10.28 -4.80
N ILE A 99 -9.29 10.61 -3.67
CA ILE A 99 -10.47 11.47 -3.62
C ILE A 99 -10.17 12.86 -4.21
N PRO A 100 -9.16 13.62 -3.74
CA PRO A 100 -8.82 14.92 -4.34
C PRO A 100 -8.41 14.83 -5.81
N MET A 101 -7.61 13.83 -6.18
CA MET A 101 -7.19 13.63 -7.56
C MET A 101 -8.39 13.49 -8.51
N LEU A 102 -9.40 12.70 -8.14
CA LEU A 102 -10.59 12.51 -8.98
C LEU A 102 -11.43 13.79 -9.13
N GLU A 103 -11.39 14.67 -8.12
CA GLU A 103 -12.09 15.97 -8.19
C GLU A 103 -11.42 16.95 -9.15
N TYR A 104 -10.09 16.87 -9.31
CA TYR A 104 -9.34 17.80 -10.16
C TYR A 104 -9.34 17.43 -11.65
N ILE A 105 -9.70 16.20 -12.01
CA ILE A 105 -9.70 15.76 -13.39
C ILE A 105 -10.74 16.52 -14.23
N ASN A 106 -10.27 17.19 -15.27
CA ASN A 106 -11.09 17.76 -16.32
C ASN A 106 -11.36 16.72 -17.41
N LEU A 107 -12.58 16.23 -17.52
CA LEU A 107 -12.96 15.23 -18.51
C LEU A 107 -12.97 15.73 -19.97
N ASP A 108 -13.03 17.04 -20.14
CA ASP A 108 -13.01 17.68 -21.47
C ASP A 108 -11.56 17.81 -22.01
N ASP A 109 -10.54 17.61 -21.16
CA ASP A 109 -9.13 17.54 -21.55
C ASP A 109 -8.70 16.08 -21.69
N PRO A 110 -8.36 15.61 -22.91
CA PRO A 110 -7.99 14.20 -23.15
C PRO A 110 -6.52 13.88 -22.79
N GLY A 111 -5.79 14.75 -22.12
CA GLY A 111 -4.41 14.55 -21.69
C GLY A 111 -4.31 13.79 -20.35
N ILE A 112 -3.09 13.32 -20.03
CA ILE A 112 -2.77 12.83 -18.70
C ILE A 112 -2.64 14.04 -17.78
N GLN A 113 -3.44 14.07 -16.73
CA GLN A 113 -3.55 15.17 -15.79
C GLN A 113 -2.99 14.80 -14.42
N GLU A 114 -3.00 13.51 -14.11
CA GLU A 114 -2.69 13.00 -12.78
C GLU A 114 -1.80 11.78 -12.88
N ILE A 115 -0.79 11.68 -11.99
CA ILE A 115 0.12 10.53 -11.91
C ILE A 115 0.26 10.06 -10.48
N VAL A 116 0.22 8.74 -10.31
CA VAL A 116 0.64 8.07 -9.08
C VAL A 116 1.82 7.16 -9.39
N LEU A 117 2.93 7.32 -8.67
CA LEU A 117 4.06 6.39 -8.71
C LEU A 117 4.02 5.46 -7.51
N ALA A 118 4.25 4.17 -7.77
CA ALA A 118 4.33 3.12 -6.77
C ALA A 118 5.59 2.27 -6.97
N PRO A 119 6.24 1.76 -5.88
CA PRO A 119 7.49 0.99 -5.97
C PRO A 119 7.32 -0.36 -6.68
N THR A 120 6.16 -0.98 -6.54
CA THR A 120 5.91 -2.34 -7.02
C THR A 120 4.74 -2.39 -7.99
N ARG A 121 4.72 -3.45 -8.79
CA ARG A 121 3.64 -3.72 -9.77
C ARG A 121 2.33 -4.01 -9.08
N GLU A 122 2.43 -4.75 -7.99
CA GLU A 122 1.30 -5.19 -7.18
C GLU A 122 0.61 -3.98 -6.54
N LEU A 123 1.38 -3.05 -5.96
CA LEU A 123 0.85 -1.82 -5.39
C LEU A 123 0.26 -0.90 -6.48
N ALA A 124 0.93 -0.79 -7.64
CA ALA A 124 0.39 -0.01 -8.75
C ALA A 124 -0.96 -0.56 -9.25
N GLN A 125 -1.12 -1.90 -9.31
CA GLN A 125 -2.39 -2.54 -9.65
C GLN A 125 -3.45 -2.27 -8.59
N GLN A 126 -3.11 -2.44 -7.32
CA GLN A 126 -4.02 -2.19 -6.21
C GLN A 126 -4.52 -0.75 -6.22
N ILE A 127 -3.63 0.24 -6.31
CA ILE A 127 -4.00 1.66 -6.41
C ILE A 127 -4.92 1.88 -7.62
N GLY A 128 -4.59 1.29 -8.78
CA GLY A 128 -5.41 1.40 -9.98
C GLY A 128 -6.81 0.83 -9.81
N ASP A 129 -6.94 -0.31 -9.15
CA ASP A 129 -8.22 -0.96 -8.86
C ASP A 129 -9.05 -0.13 -7.86
N GLU A 130 -8.43 0.38 -6.79
CA GLU A 130 -9.07 1.25 -5.80
C GLU A 130 -9.56 2.55 -6.43
N LEU A 131 -8.72 3.24 -7.23
CA LEU A 131 -9.11 4.46 -7.94
C LEU A 131 -10.20 4.21 -8.99
N THR A 132 -10.18 3.05 -9.66
CA THR A 132 -11.25 2.65 -10.59
C THR A 132 -12.57 2.43 -9.86
N ASN A 133 -12.54 1.81 -8.68
CA ASN A 133 -13.72 1.64 -7.84
C ASN A 133 -14.26 2.97 -7.32
N LEU A 134 -13.37 3.87 -6.90
CA LEU A 134 -13.73 5.21 -6.45
C LEU A 134 -14.29 6.08 -7.59
N ALA A 135 -13.81 5.89 -8.81
CA ALA A 135 -14.29 6.58 -10.01
C ALA A 135 -15.58 5.99 -10.62
N HIS A 136 -16.18 4.99 -9.98
CA HIS A 136 -17.28 4.19 -10.53
C HIS A 136 -18.43 5.02 -11.12
N TYR A 137 -18.79 6.12 -10.50
CA TYR A 137 -19.88 6.99 -10.96
C TYR A 137 -19.41 8.15 -11.86
N ILE A 138 -18.10 8.32 -12.08
CA ILE A 138 -17.53 9.37 -12.94
C ILE A 138 -17.50 8.87 -14.39
N LYS A 139 -18.52 9.22 -15.15
CA LYS A 139 -18.62 8.78 -16.55
C LYS A 139 -17.54 9.43 -17.42
N GLY A 140 -16.83 8.62 -18.20
CA GLY A 140 -15.84 9.10 -19.18
C GLY A 140 -14.41 9.15 -18.65
N LEU A 141 -14.19 9.06 -17.33
CA LEU A 141 -12.86 8.95 -16.77
C LEU A 141 -12.17 7.64 -17.19
N LYS A 142 -10.90 7.74 -17.51
CA LYS A 142 -10.05 6.61 -17.89
C LYS A 142 -8.79 6.61 -17.05
N ILE A 143 -8.53 5.47 -16.45
CA ILE A 143 -7.35 5.20 -15.64
C ILE A 143 -6.51 4.16 -16.35
N ALA A 144 -5.19 4.39 -16.44
CA ALA A 144 -4.25 3.39 -16.96
C ALA A 144 -3.24 2.99 -15.91
N VAL A 145 -2.96 1.69 -15.83
CA VAL A 145 -1.94 1.15 -14.91
C VAL A 145 -0.77 0.62 -15.74
N ILE A 146 0.45 1.12 -15.44
CA ILE A 146 1.66 0.90 -16.24
C ILE A 146 2.78 0.36 -15.35
N TYR A 147 3.19 -0.88 -15.56
CA TYR A 147 4.25 -1.51 -14.76
C TYR A 147 5.08 -2.51 -15.57
N GLY A 148 6.26 -2.83 -15.09
CA GLY A 148 7.15 -3.79 -15.72
C GLY A 148 6.60 -5.23 -15.72
N GLY A 149 6.99 -6.07 -16.69
CA GLY A 149 6.58 -7.49 -16.78
C GLY A 149 5.25 -7.74 -17.51
N GLN A 150 4.43 -6.72 -17.76
CA GLN A 150 3.28 -6.81 -18.65
C GLN A 150 3.71 -6.57 -20.11
N PRO A 151 3.08 -7.24 -21.09
CA PRO A 151 3.34 -6.97 -22.50
C PRO A 151 3.11 -5.50 -22.86
N PHE A 152 4.08 -4.91 -23.57
CA PHE A 152 4.05 -3.51 -23.94
C PHE A 152 2.81 -3.13 -24.76
N SER A 153 2.35 -4.03 -25.64
CA SER A 153 1.15 -3.85 -26.48
C SER A 153 -0.13 -3.63 -25.67
N LYS A 154 -0.28 -4.31 -24.51
CA LYS A 154 -1.45 -4.10 -23.63
C LYS A 154 -1.46 -2.69 -23.04
N GLN A 155 -0.28 -2.20 -22.64
CA GLN A 155 -0.16 -0.86 -22.09
C GLN A 155 -0.36 0.21 -23.17
N MET A 156 0.14 -0.01 -24.38
CA MET A 156 -0.15 0.85 -25.52
C MET A 156 -1.65 0.98 -25.80
N ASN A 157 -2.39 -0.12 -25.73
CA ASN A 157 -3.85 -0.10 -25.88
C ASN A 157 -4.55 0.69 -24.75
N ALA A 158 -4.04 0.63 -23.53
CA ALA A 158 -4.57 1.43 -22.42
C ALA A 158 -4.28 2.93 -22.64
N LEU A 159 -3.07 3.29 -23.06
CA LEU A 159 -2.64 4.66 -23.33
C LEU A 159 -3.35 5.27 -24.55
N SER A 160 -3.64 4.48 -25.59
CA SER A 160 -4.35 4.96 -26.78
C SER A 160 -5.79 5.42 -26.48
N ARG A 161 -6.35 5.00 -25.35
CA ARG A 161 -7.65 5.47 -24.86
C ARG A 161 -7.60 6.88 -24.25
N LYS A 162 -6.42 7.49 -24.19
CA LYS A 162 -6.18 8.82 -23.61
C LYS A 162 -6.66 8.88 -22.15
N PRO A 163 -6.00 8.15 -21.23
CA PRO A 163 -6.34 8.22 -19.82
C PRO A 163 -5.99 9.59 -19.23
N GLN A 164 -6.81 10.07 -18.29
CA GLN A 164 -6.57 11.28 -17.53
C GLN A 164 -5.68 10.99 -16.31
N LEU A 165 -5.75 9.79 -15.77
CA LEU A 165 -4.96 9.36 -14.60
C LEU A 165 -4.11 8.15 -14.97
N VAL A 166 -2.84 8.18 -14.58
CA VAL A 166 -1.90 7.07 -14.77
C VAL A 166 -1.31 6.65 -13.43
N VAL A 167 -1.42 5.36 -13.12
CA VAL A 167 -0.70 4.74 -12.00
C VAL A 167 0.45 3.93 -12.58
N ALA A 168 1.68 4.14 -12.08
CA ALA A 168 2.85 3.53 -12.71
C ALA A 168 3.95 3.12 -11.73
N THR A 169 4.77 2.14 -12.16
CA THR A 169 6.11 1.95 -11.58
C THR A 169 7.13 2.82 -12.33
N PRO A 170 8.13 3.44 -11.64
CA PRO A 170 9.02 4.44 -12.24
C PRO A 170 9.70 3.99 -13.52
N GLY A 171 10.41 2.86 -13.51
CA GLY A 171 11.16 2.39 -14.66
C GLY A 171 10.31 2.13 -15.91
N ARG A 172 9.06 1.63 -15.77
CA ARG A 172 8.19 1.40 -16.92
C ARG A 172 7.58 2.71 -17.45
N LEU A 173 7.29 3.66 -16.59
CA LEU A 173 6.83 4.98 -17.02
C LEU A 173 7.92 5.67 -17.85
N LEU A 174 9.17 5.66 -17.37
CA LEU A 174 10.32 6.18 -18.12
C LEU A 174 10.50 5.51 -19.48
N ASP A 175 10.37 4.18 -19.57
CA ASP A 175 10.45 3.45 -20.85
C ASP A 175 9.38 3.95 -21.85
N HIS A 176 8.15 4.21 -21.40
CA HIS A 176 7.10 4.81 -22.24
C HIS A 176 7.40 6.26 -22.61
N MET A 177 7.95 7.06 -21.69
CA MET A 177 8.34 8.45 -21.96
C MET A 177 9.46 8.53 -23.00
N GLN A 178 10.51 7.72 -22.85
CA GLN A 178 11.64 7.66 -23.78
C GLN A 178 11.23 7.23 -25.19
N ARG A 179 10.21 6.40 -25.31
CA ARG A 179 9.62 5.99 -26.60
C ARG A 179 8.61 6.98 -27.16
N GLY A 180 8.35 8.08 -26.46
CA GLY A 180 7.38 9.09 -26.89
C GLY A 180 5.91 8.67 -26.79
N ASN A 181 5.60 7.58 -26.07
CA ASN A 181 4.25 7.07 -25.92
C ASN A 181 3.42 7.83 -24.87
N ILE A 182 4.10 8.56 -23.99
CA ILE A 182 3.52 9.36 -22.91
C ILE A 182 4.14 10.74 -22.89
N LYS A 183 3.31 11.76 -22.72
CA LYS A 183 3.71 13.13 -22.44
C LYS A 183 3.10 13.56 -21.11
N LEU A 184 3.93 14.12 -20.23
CA LEU A 184 3.54 14.50 -18.87
C LEU A 184 3.35 16.02 -18.69
N SER A 185 3.42 16.78 -19.77
CA SER A 185 3.33 18.26 -19.74
C SER A 185 1.96 18.80 -19.27
N GLY A 186 0.93 17.96 -19.27
CA GLY A 186 -0.41 18.31 -18.77
C GLY A 186 -0.67 17.85 -17.32
N VAL A 187 0.32 17.21 -16.69
CA VAL A 187 0.16 16.70 -15.32
C VAL A 187 0.26 17.85 -14.33
N HIS A 188 -0.79 18.02 -13.53
CA HIS A 188 -0.85 19.03 -12.48
C HIS A 188 -0.80 18.47 -11.06
N THR A 189 -1.05 17.16 -10.87
CA THR A 189 -0.88 16.49 -9.58
C THR A 189 -0.07 15.22 -9.73
N MET A 190 0.93 15.07 -8.89
CA MET A 190 1.78 13.90 -8.83
C MET A 190 1.86 13.36 -7.41
N VAL A 191 1.59 12.07 -7.27
CA VAL A 191 1.68 11.35 -5.99
C VAL A 191 2.80 10.33 -6.03
N LEU A 192 3.64 10.31 -5.01
CA LEU A 192 4.61 9.24 -4.74
C LEU A 192 4.10 8.42 -3.55
N ASP A 193 3.58 7.22 -3.79
CA ASP A 193 3.17 6.33 -2.71
C ASP A 193 4.29 5.35 -2.36
N GLU A 194 4.47 5.09 -1.06
CA GLU A 194 5.63 4.35 -0.50
C GLU A 194 6.96 4.92 -1.03
N ALA A 195 7.12 6.25 -0.96
CA ALA A 195 8.27 6.96 -1.50
C ALA A 195 9.60 6.41 -0.95
N ASP A 196 9.68 6.14 0.36
CA ASP A 196 10.87 5.55 0.99
C ASP A 196 11.24 4.19 0.39
N GLU A 197 10.27 3.38 0.01
CA GLU A 197 10.53 2.10 -0.63
C GLU A 197 11.02 2.26 -2.08
N MET A 198 10.43 3.18 -2.85
CA MET A 198 10.93 3.48 -4.20
C MET A 198 12.40 3.91 -4.17
N LEU A 199 12.75 4.79 -3.22
CA LEU A 199 14.12 5.30 -3.10
C LEU A 199 15.09 4.22 -2.60
N LYS A 200 14.72 3.39 -1.63
CA LYS A 200 15.49 2.22 -1.18
C LYS A 200 15.71 1.18 -2.28
N MET A 201 14.78 1.02 -3.21
CA MET A 201 14.91 0.13 -4.38
C MET A 201 15.82 0.69 -5.48
N GLY A 202 16.37 1.90 -5.30
CA GLY A 202 17.27 2.55 -6.25
C GLY A 202 16.57 3.31 -7.37
N PHE A 203 15.27 3.56 -7.27
CA PHE A 203 14.52 4.33 -8.28
C PHE A 203 14.67 5.85 -8.15
N ILE A 204 15.57 6.34 -7.28
CA ILE A 204 15.73 7.78 -7.03
C ILE A 204 15.93 8.57 -8.33
N GLN A 205 16.85 8.14 -9.19
CA GLN A 205 17.14 8.83 -10.46
C GLN A 205 15.96 8.75 -11.45
N ASP A 206 15.22 7.66 -11.43
CA ASP A 206 14.06 7.48 -12.29
C ASP A 206 12.90 8.38 -11.84
N VAL A 207 12.65 8.46 -10.54
CA VAL A 207 11.65 9.34 -9.93
C VAL A 207 12.00 10.81 -10.21
N GLU A 208 13.25 11.22 -10.01
CA GLU A 208 13.70 12.59 -10.31
C GLU A 208 13.46 12.98 -11.77
N LYS A 209 13.85 12.11 -12.72
CA LYS A 209 13.61 12.36 -14.17
C LYS A 209 12.13 12.48 -14.50
N ILE A 210 11.27 11.72 -13.85
CA ILE A 210 9.83 11.81 -14.05
C ILE A 210 9.31 13.14 -13.49
N ILE A 211 9.70 13.51 -12.26
CA ILE A 211 9.32 14.80 -11.64
C ILE A 211 9.76 15.98 -12.52
N GLU A 212 10.99 15.94 -13.04
CA GLU A 212 11.54 17.00 -13.90
C GLU A 212 10.86 17.12 -15.27
N SER A 213 10.09 16.10 -15.69
CA SER A 213 9.32 16.11 -16.94
C SER A 213 7.88 16.61 -16.80
N VAL A 214 7.45 16.86 -15.59
CA VAL A 214 6.12 17.42 -15.24
C VAL A 214 6.25 18.94 -15.05
N ASP A 215 5.13 19.67 -15.17
CA ASP A 215 5.12 21.12 -14.93
C ASP A 215 5.72 21.45 -13.55
N PRO A 216 6.64 22.40 -13.45
CA PRO A 216 7.21 22.82 -12.16
C PRO A 216 6.16 23.31 -11.15
N ASN A 217 5.02 23.83 -11.61
CA ASN A 217 3.94 24.30 -10.75
C ASN A 217 2.95 23.21 -10.32
N ARG A 218 3.25 21.92 -10.64
CA ARG A 218 2.40 20.81 -10.18
C ARG A 218 2.34 20.75 -8.67
N GLN A 219 1.25 20.17 -8.15
CA GLN A 219 1.19 19.68 -6.79
C GLN A 219 1.98 18.38 -6.68
N LEU A 220 2.90 18.27 -5.72
CA LEU A 220 3.64 17.04 -5.43
C LEU A 220 3.31 16.55 -4.03
N VAL A 221 2.72 15.35 -3.95
CA VAL A 221 2.32 14.72 -2.70
C VAL A 221 3.14 13.45 -2.49
N MET A 222 3.77 13.33 -1.34
CA MET A 222 4.61 12.19 -0.98
C MET A 222 4.03 11.47 0.23
N PHE A 223 3.74 10.17 0.08
CA PHE A 223 3.39 9.28 1.16
C PHE A 223 4.56 8.35 1.46
N SER A 224 4.92 8.25 2.73
CA SER A 224 6.05 7.44 3.18
C SER A 224 5.74 6.81 4.54
N ALA A 225 6.32 5.66 4.83
CA ALA A 225 6.29 5.09 6.18
C ALA A 225 7.38 5.70 7.07
N THR A 226 8.46 6.24 6.47
CA THR A 226 9.62 6.77 7.18
C THR A 226 10.10 8.10 6.59
N THR A 227 10.72 8.95 7.42
CA THR A 227 11.46 10.16 7.01
C THR A 227 12.95 9.87 6.88
N ASN A 228 13.36 9.08 5.88
CA ASN A 228 14.77 8.89 5.62
C ASN A 228 15.37 10.06 4.82
N GLN A 229 16.73 10.13 4.76
CA GLN A 229 17.44 11.21 4.11
C GLN A 229 17.09 11.34 2.61
N ASP A 230 16.83 10.24 1.91
CA ASP A 230 16.50 10.26 0.48
C ASP A 230 15.12 10.89 0.24
N VAL A 231 14.12 10.54 1.08
CA VAL A 231 12.77 11.14 1.04
C VAL A 231 12.83 12.64 1.28
N LEU A 232 13.58 13.07 2.30
CA LEU A 232 13.77 14.50 2.60
C LEU A 232 14.50 15.22 1.46
N THR A 233 15.51 14.59 0.85
CA THR A 233 16.25 15.18 -0.27
C THR A 233 15.35 15.44 -1.48
N VAL A 234 14.49 14.46 -1.84
CA VAL A 234 13.51 14.64 -2.93
C VAL A 234 12.48 15.70 -2.56
N SER A 235 11.99 15.70 -1.31
CA SER A 235 11.06 16.73 -0.84
C SER A 235 11.67 18.13 -0.95
N TRP A 236 12.85 18.38 -0.40
CA TRP A 236 13.51 19.70 -0.43
C TRP A 236 13.84 20.18 -1.84
N LYS A 237 14.13 19.25 -2.76
CA LYS A 237 14.49 19.60 -4.14
C LYS A 237 13.27 19.93 -5.00
N TYR A 238 12.15 19.26 -4.78
CA TYR A 238 11.04 19.26 -5.75
C TYR A 238 9.69 19.71 -5.21
N GLN A 239 9.49 19.78 -3.88
CA GLN A 239 8.26 20.31 -3.30
C GLN A 239 8.36 21.80 -2.96
N HIS A 240 7.21 22.48 -2.99
CA HIS A 240 7.11 23.91 -2.71
C HIS A 240 6.38 24.09 -1.37
N ASP A 241 7.11 24.48 -0.33
CA ASP A 241 6.59 24.73 1.02
C ASP A 241 5.66 23.59 1.50
N PRO A 242 6.14 22.33 1.54
CA PRO A 242 5.30 21.16 1.80
C PRO A 242 4.78 21.17 3.23
N ILE A 243 3.50 20.78 3.39
CA ILE A 243 2.91 20.56 4.71
C ILE A 243 3.25 19.13 5.16
N GLU A 244 3.91 19.02 6.29
CA GLU A 244 4.20 17.72 6.90
C GLU A 244 2.99 17.23 7.68
N ILE A 245 2.53 16.01 7.36
CA ILE A 245 1.48 15.30 8.08
C ILE A 245 2.06 14.04 8.70
N VAL A 246 2.07 13.97 10.01
CA VAL A 246 2.43 12.74 10.73
C VAL A 246 1.16 12.13 11.29
N VAL A 247 0.87 10.90 10.86
CA VAL A 247 -0.21 10.09 11.45
C VAL A 247 0.43 8.90 12.12
N GLN A 248 0.40 8.92 13.43
CA GLN A 248 0.71 7.73 14.21
C GLN A 248 -0.47 6.76 14.06
N ALA A 249 -0.20 5.45 14.05
CA ALA A 249 -1.28 4.48 14.16
C ALA A 249 -2.07 4.82 15.44
N GLU A 250 -3.32 5.25 15.27
CA GLU A 250 -4.22 5.48 16.41
C GLU A 250 -4.26 4.20 17.24
N ALA A 251 -4.29 4.34 18.56
CA ALA A 251 -4.30 3.18 19.47
C ALA A 251 -5.45 2.20 19.12
N ASP A 252 -6.58 2.74 18.66
CA ASP A 252 -7.75 1.96 18.22
C ASP A 252 -7.60 1.33 16.82
N ASN A 253 -6.63 1.77 15.99
CA ASN A 253 -6.35 1.25 14.66
C ASN A 253 -4.99 0.51 14.58
N ARG A 254 -4.31 0.33 15.70
CA ARG A 254 -3.16 -0.57 15.70
C ARG A 254 -3.67 -1.98 15.38
N PRO A 255 -3.05 -2.67 14.42
CA PRO A 255 -3.37 -4.07 14.18
C PRO A 255 -3.26 -4.82 15.51
N ASP A 256 -4.34 -5.48 15.92
CA ASP A 256 -4.33 -6.33 17.10
C ASP A 256 -3.59 -7.62 16.73
N ILE A 257 -2.26 -7.61 16.94
CA ILE A 257 -1.36 -8.69 16.56
C ILE A 257 -0.67 -9.21 17.82
N THR A 258 -1.03 -10.40 18.23
CA THR A 258 -0.27 -11.12 19.24
C THR A 258 1.04 -11.64 18.64
N GLN A 259 2.16 -11.25 19.24
CA GLN A 259 3.49 -11.57 18.72
C GLN A 259 4.17 -12.61 19.60
N TYR A 260 4.56 -13.72 18.97
CA TYR A 260 5.28 -14.81 19.62
C TYR A 260 6.68 -14.95 19.08
N VAL A 261 7.63 -15.25 19.96
CA VAL A 261 9.02 -15.58 19.64
C VAL A 261 9.30 -17.00 20.08
N ILE A 262 9.81 -17.81 19.18
CA ILE A 262 10.17 -19.20 19.42
C ILE A 262 11.68 -19.34 19.36
N GLU A 263 12.29 -19.75 20.47
CA GLU A 263 13.71 -20.08 20.46
C GLU A 263 13.95 -21.31 19.59
N SER A 264 14.85 -21.16 18.59
CA SER A 264 15.00 -22.16 17.55
C SER A 264 16.43 -22.16 16.99
N ASP A 265 16.93 -23.32 16.65
CA ASP A 265 18.13 -23.44 15.81
C ASP A 265 17.76 -23.77 14.35
N GLN A 266 18.76 -23.68 13.45
CA GLN A 266 18.54 -23.91 12.02
C GLN A 266 18.05 -25.35 11.68
N LYS A 267 18.31 -26.33 12.55
CA LYS A 267 17.92 -27.72 12.32
C LYS A 267 16.49 -27.97 12.76
N GLN A 268 16.06 -27.28 13.82
CA GLN A 268 14.78 -27.47 14.46
C GLN A 268 13.65 -26.64 13.82
N LYS A 269 13.97 -25.48 13.23
CA LYS A 269 12.98 -24.53 12.66
C LYS A 269 11.88 -25.20 11.83
N TYR A 270 12.24 -26.17 11.00
CA TYR A 270 11.27 -26.80 10.12
C TYR A 270 10.28 -27.67 10.89
N GLU A 271 10.77 -28.50 11.80
CA GLU A 271 9.92 -29.37 12.63
C GLU A 271 9.03 -28.54 13.57
N GLN A 272 9.58 -27.47 14.13
CA GLN A 272 8.82 -26.50 14.93
C GLN A 272 7.74 -25.78 14.12
N LEU A 273 8.04 -25.45 12.85
CA LEU A 273 7.03 -24.87 11.95
C LEU A 273 5.92 -25.88 11.68
N LEU A 274 6.25 -27.14 11.38
CA LEU A 274 5.25 -28.21 11.16
C LEU A 274 4.35 -28.37 12.38
N TYR A 275 4.90 -28.37 13.58
CA TYR A 275 4.14 -28.47 14.83
C TYR A 275 3.05 -27.38 14.91
N LEU A 276 3.38 -26.13 14.53
CA LEU A 276 2.41 -25.03 14.52
C LEU A 276 1.39 -25.16 13.40
N LEU A 277 1.80 -25.64 12.22
CA LEU A 277 0.91 -25.83 11.08
C LEU A 277 -0.08 -26.98 11.31
N ASP A 278 0.36 -28.04 11.99
CA ASP A 278 -0.47 -29.22 12.30
C ASP A 278 -1.57 -28.94 13.33
N SER A 279 -1.52 -27.80 14.04
CA SER A 279 -2.57 -27.40 14.97
C SER A 279 -3.90 -27.07 14.30
N ASP A 280 -3.92 -26.91 12.96
CA ASP A 280 -5.10 -26.58 12.12
C ASP A 280 -5.90 -25.34 12.56
N GLN A 281 -5.23 -24.45 13.30
CA GLN A 281 -5.86 -23.25 13.87
C GLN A 281 -6.00 -22.12 12.88
N TYR A 282 -5.12 -22.09 11.86
CA TYR A 282 -5.03 -20.98 10.89
C TYR A 282 -5.25 -21.49 9.48
N LYS A 283 -6.22 -20.91 8.78
CA LYS A 283 -6.56 -21.29 7.40
C LYS A 283 -5.82 -20.48 6.34
N ARG A 284 -5.28 -19.33 6.71
CA ARG A 284 -4.64 -18.44 5.77
C ARG A 284 -3.36 -17.87 6.38
N MET A 285 -2.24 -18.31 5.88
CA MET A 285 -0.94 -18.07 6.49
C MET A 285 0.09 -17.52 5.51
N MET A 286 0.96 -16.63 5.99
CA MET A 286 2.13 -16.20 5.25
C MET A 286 3.41 -16.58 6.00
N ILE A 287 4.37 -17.14 5.27
CA ILE A 287 5.69 -17.53 5.82
C ILE A 287 6.76 -16.71 5.10
N PHE A 288 7.54 -15.95 5.86
CA PHE A 288 8.59 -15.10 5.33
C PHE A 288 9.98 -15.72 5.48
N CYS A 289 10.73 -15.75 4.36
CA CYS A 289 12.15 -16.11 4.29
C CYS A 289 12.96 -14.96 3.71
N ASN A 290 14.23 -14.84 4.12
CA ASN A 290 15.11 -13.75 3.66
C ASN A 290 15.62 -13.96 2.24
N THR A 291 15.71 -15.22 1.77
CA THR A 291 16.28 -15.53 0.45
C THR A 291 15.32 -16.29 -0.46
N LYS A 292 15.45 -16.07 -1.76
CA LYS A 292 14.66 -16.78 -2.78
C LYS A 292 14.86 -18.30 -2.72
N ASP A 293 16.10 -18.75 -2.45
CA ASP A 293 16.43 -20.17 -2.38
C ASP A 293 15.79 -20.84 -1.17
N MET A 294 15.77 -20.16 0.00
CA MET A 294 15.06 -20.66 1.19
C MET A 294 13.56 -20.71 0.94
N THR A 295 12.99 -19.66 0.34
CA THR A 295 11.57 -19.58 -0.02
C THR A 295 11.16 -20.77 -0.91
N ALA A 296 11.91 -21.04 -1.97
CA ALA A 296 11.63 -22.16 -2.89
C ALA A 296 11.77 -23.52 -2.19
N ARG A 297 12.86 -23.73 -1.43
CA ARG A 297 13.10 -24.99 -0.69
C ARG A 297 12.05 -25.25 0.37
N LEU A 298 11.68 -24.25 1.15
CA LEU A 298 10.66 -24.39 2.19
C LEU A 298 9.29 -24.72 1.58
N CYS A 299 8.91 -24.01 0.52
CA CYS A 299 7.68 -24.29 -0.21
C CYS A 299 7.65 -25.74 -0.75
N GLU A 300 8.74 -26.22 -1.36
CA GLU A 300 8.84 -27.61 -1.87
C GLU A 300 8.72 -28.63 -0.73
N ARG A 301 9.37 -28.38 0.42
CA ARG A 301 9.28 -29.26 1.60
C ARG A 301 7.87 -29.33 2.14
N LEU A 302 7.18 -28.18 2.26
CA LEU A 302 5.78 -28.12 2.72
C LEU A 302 4.84 -28.85 1.76
N LYS A 303 5.02 -28.67 0.42
CA LYS A 303 4.26 -29.44 -0.58
C LYS A 303 4.45 -30.95 -0.44
N LYS A 304 5.69 -31.40 -0.22
CA LYS A 304 5.99 -32.82 0.03
C LYS A 304 5.40 -33.36 1.33
N ALA A 305 5.25 -32.51 2.33
CA ALA A 305 4.58 -32.83 3.59
C ALA A 305 3.04 -32.80 3.48
N GLY A 306 2.48 -32.41 2.33
CA GLY A 306 1.03 -32.44 2.09
C GLY A 306 0.32 -31.10 2.25
N TYR A 307 1.03 -30.03 2.60
CA TYR A 307 0.40 -28.71 2.79
C TYR A 307 0.06 -28.03 1.47
N SER A 308 -1.11 -27.38 1.43
CA SER A 308 -1.57 -26.57 0.32
C SER A 308 -0.82 -25.23 0.31
N THR A 309 0.28 -25.15 -0.44
CA THR A 309 1.21 -24.02 -0.40
C THR A 309 1.71 -23.60 -1.78
N GLU A 310 1.96 -22.30 -1.94
CA GLU A 310 2.64 -21.71 -3.09
C GLU A 310 3.72 -20.72 -2.64
N CYS A 311 4.63 -20.35 -3.54
CA CYS A 311 5.70 -19.41 -3.20
C CYS A 311 5.80 -18.21 -4.12
N LEU A 312 6.33 -17.09 -3.56
CA LEU A 312 6.65 -15.87 -4.28
C LEU A 312 8.06 -15.38 -3.94
N HIS A 313 8.90 -15.27 -4.97
CA HIS A 313 10.24 -14.70 -4.90
C HIS A 313 10.63 -14.04 -6.22
N GLY A 314 11.77 -13.36 -6.27
CA GLY A 314 12.19 -12.54 -7.40
C GLY A 314 12.26 -13.26 -8.75
N ASP A 315 12.54 -14.57 -8.77
CA ASP A 315 12.68 -15.34 -10.01
C ASP A 315 11.33 -15.86 -10.57
N VAL A 316 10.22 -15.68 -9.83
CA VAL A 316 8.89 -16.10 -10.30
C VAL A 316 8.41 -15.15 -11.41
N ARG A 317 8.08 -15.72 -12.58
CA ARG A 317 7.58 -14.94 -13.73
C ARG A 317 6.27 -14.22 -13.38
N GLN A 318 6.06 -13.01 -13.94
CA GLN A 318 4.91 -12.18 -13.60
C GLN A 318 3.57 -12.89 -13.77
N SER A 319 3.38 -13.60 -14.87
CA SER A 319 2.12 -14.35 -15.11
C SER A 319 1.86 -15.42 -14.05
N GLN A 320 2.91 -16.00 -13.47
CA GLN A 320 2.79 -16.95 -12.37
C GLN A 320 2.53 -16.24 -11.05
N ARG A 321 3.18 -15.08 -10.81
CA ARG A 321 2.90 -14.25 -9.63
C ARG A 321 1.43 -13.85 -9.57
N ASP A 322 0.88 -13.36 -10.69
CA ASP A 322 -0.53 -12.97 -10.80
C ASP A 322 -1.48 -14.14 -10.48
N LYS A 323 -1.14 -15.35 -10.96
CA LYS A 323 -1.91 -16.58 -10.64
C LYS A 323 -1.84 -16.94 -9.16
N VAL A 324 -0.62 -16.95 -8.59
CA VAL A 324 -0.41 -17.26 -7.17
C VAL A 324 -1.17 -16.25 -6.31
N MET A 325 -1.06 -14.97 -6.59
CA MET A 325 -1.77 -13.93 -5.84
C MET A 325 -3.28 -14.04 -5.96
N SER A 326 -3.80 -14.25 -7.18
CA SER A 326 -5.24 -14.49 -7.38
C SER A 326 -5.71 -15.74 -6.66
N GLY A 327 -4.91 -16.82 -6.69
CA GLY A 327 -5.21 -18.06 -5.99
C GLY A 327 -5.27 -17.88 -4.49
N PHE A 328 -4.30 -17.17 -3.91
CA PHE A 328 -4.24 -16.90 -2.47
C PHE A 328 -5.42 -16.04 -2.01
N ARG A 329 -5.76 -14.96 -2.74
CA ARG A 329 -6.95 -14.15 -2.45
C ARG A 329 -8.26 -14.97 -2.46
N LYS A 330 -8.36 -15.95 -3.36
CA LYS A 330 -9.53 -16.83 -3.49
C LYS A 330 -9.52 -18.02 -2.53
N GLY A 331 -8.52 -18.17 -1.66
CA GLY A 331 -8.38 -19.28 -0.75
C GLY A 331 -8.15 -20.65 -1.44
N GLN A 332 -7.51 -20.65 -2.65
CA GLN A 332 -7.21 -21.89 -3.37
C GLN A 332 -6.08 -22.68 -2.73
N PHE A 333 -5.31 -22.07 -1.88
CA PHE A 333 -4.29 -22.69 -1.03
C PHE A 333 -4.13 -21.86 0.25
N GLU A 334 -3.60 -22.48 1.29
CA GLU A 334 -3.62 -21.94 2.66
C GLU A 334 -2.34 -21.17 3.00
N ILE A 335 -1.19 -21.59 2.46
CA ILE A 335 0.11 -21.09 2.86
C ILE A 335 0.81 -20.39 1.68
N LEU A 336 1.19 -19.13 1.88
CA LEU A 336 2.04 -18.39 0.95
C LEU A 336 3.42 -18.21 1.55
N VAL A 337 4.45 -18.84 0.94
CA VAL A 337 5.85 -18.63 1.32
C VAL A 337 6.45 -17.52 0.46
N ALA A 338 7.01 -16.46 1.06
CA ALA A 338 7.45 -15.30 0.31
C ALA A 338 8.74 -14.66 0.84
N THR A 339 9.45 -13.94 -0.05
CA THR A 339 10.47 -12.97 0.36
C THR A 339 9.85 -11.59 0.55
N ASP A 340 10.47 -10.70 1.33
CA ASP A 340 9.99 -9.33 1.55
C ASP A 340 9.71 -8.59 0.25
N VAL A 341 10.67 -8.61 -0.67
CA VAL A 341 10.55 -7.92 -1.97
C VAL A 341 9.37 -8.44 -2.77
N ALA A 342 9.12 -9.73 -2.73
CA ALA A 342 8.01 -10.33 -3.47
C ALA A 342 6.66 -10.15 -2.78
N ALA A 343 6.65 -9.97 -1.47
CA ALA A 343 5.45 -9.77 -0.66
C ALA A 343 5.05 -8.29 -0.49
N ARG A 344 5.88 -7.34 -0.96
CA ARG A 344 5.55 -5.91 -0.94
C ARG A 344 4.43 -5.59 -1.92
N GLY A 345 3.59 -4.66 -1.53
CA GLY A 345 2.41 -4.28 -2.31
C GLY A 345 1.35 -5.38 -2.46
N ILE A 346 1.51 -6.49 -1.72
CA ILE A 346 0.48 -7.52 -1.65
C ILE A 346 -0.60 -7.02 -0.71
N ASP A 347 -1.74 -6.66 -1.30
CA ASP A 347 -2.97 -6.49 -0.55
C ASP A 347 -3.65 -7.85 -0.41
N VAL A 348 -3.40 -8.49 0.69
CA VAL A 348 -4.12 -9.69 1.12
C VAL A 348 -4.65 -9.38 2.50
N ASP A 349 -5.92 -9.07 2.54
CA ASP A 349 -6.68 -9.03 3.77
C ASP A 349 -6.99 -10.46 4.21
N ASP A 350 -7.23 -10.66 5.47
CA ASP A 350 -7.55 -11.95 6.08
C ASP A 350 -6.38 -12.96 6.19
N VAL A 351 -5.14 -12.54 6.32
CA VAL A 351 -4.06 -13.42 6.79
C VAL A 351 -4.23 -13.59 8.30
N GLU A 352 -4.44 -14.81 8.74
CA GLU A 352 -4.70 -15.13 10.16
C GLU A 352 -3.38 -15.23 10.95
N ALA A 353 -2.36 -15.84 10.34
CA ALA A 353 -1.05 -15.97 10.96
C ALA A 353 0.11 -15.62 10.02
N VAL A 354 1.11 -14.95 10.58
CA VAL A 354 2.37 -14.64 9.91
C VAL A 354 3.52 -15.36 10.61
N PHE A 355 4.33 -16.07 9.84
CA PHE A 355 5.52 -16.77 10.33
C PHE A 355 6.78 -16.08 9.77
N ASN A 356 7.62 -15.52 10.63
CA ASN A 356 8.97 -15.11 10.28
C ASN A 356 9.89 -16.34 10.42
N TYR A 357 9.97 -17.16 9.36
CA TYR A 357 10.88 -18.31 9.32
C TYR A 357 12.32 -17.86 9.45
N ASP A 358 12.66 -16.74 8.83
CA ASP A 358 13.89 -15.98 9.06
C ASP A 358 13.52 -14.59 9.55
N LEU A 359 14.18 -14.08 10.60
CA LEU A 359 14.03 -12.68 10.99
C LEU A 359 14.53 -11.76 9.86
N PRO A 360 13.81 -10.67 9.59
CA PRO A 360 14.23 -9.74 8.55
C PRO A 360 15.54 -9.03 8.90
N ASP A 361 16.26 -8.57 7.88
CA ASP A 361 17.53 -7.85 8.08
C ASP A 361 17.33 -6.42 8.62
N LYS A 362 16.14 -5.85 8.47
CA LYS A 362 15.78 -4.51 8.97
C LYS A 362 14.49 -4.55 9.77
N GLN A 363 14.41 -3.73 10.80
CA GLN A 363 13.29 -3.69 11.73
C GLN A 363 11.98 -3.26 11.05
N GLU A 364 12.05 -2.35 10.06
CA GLU A 364 10.87 -1.90 9.32
C GLU A 364 10.21 -3.07 8.57
N PHE A 365 10.99 -4.03 8.06
CA PHE A 365 10.43 -5.20 7.36
C PHE A 365 9.68 -6.12 8.31
N TYR A 366 10.10 -6.20 9.57
CA TYR A 366 9.35 -6.93 10.59
C TYR A 366 7.93 -6.38 10.72
N VAL A 367 7.78 -5.07 10.88
CA VAL A 367 6.47 -4.41 10.97
C VAL A 367 5.64 -4.62 9.69
N HIS A 368 6.27 -4.52 8.51
CA HIS A 368 5.60 -4.75 7.23
C HIS A 368 5.13 -6.21 7.07
N ARG A 369 5.88 -7.20 7.58
CA ARG A 369 5.51 -8.61 7.55
C ARG A 369 4.34 -8.90 8.46
N ILE A 370 4.45 -8.54 9.76
CA ILE A 370 3.38 -8.81 10.73
C ILE A 370 2.12 -8.02 10.38
N GLY A 371 2.24 -6.83 9.79
CA GLY A 371 1.10 -6.04 9.32
C GLY A 371 0.33 -6.66 8.14
N ARG A 372 0.64 -7.90 7.72
CA ARG A 372 -0.22 -8.70 6.82
C ARG A 372 -1.37 -9.36 7.56
N THR A 373 -1.31 -9.47 8.87
CA THR A 373 -2.39 -9.93 9.75
C THR A 373 -2.90 -8.80 10.64
N GLY A 374 -3.96 -9.03 11.41
CA GLY A 374 -4.52 -8.06 12.35
C GLY A 374 -5.25 -6.89 11.68
N ARG A 375 -5.74 -7.04 10.45
CA ARG A 375 -6.48 -6.00 9.71
C ARG A 375 -7.99 -6.13 9.88
N ALA A 376 -8.73 -5.07 9.52
CA ALA A 376 -10.20 -5.04 9.51
C ALA A 376 -10.84 -5.43 10.86
N LYS A 377 -10.24 -5.03 12.00
CA LYS A 377 -10.71 -5.32 13.35
C LYS A 377 -10.70 -6.81 13.72
N ARG A 378 -9.90 -7.64 13.05
CA ARG A 378 -9.65 -9.02 13.41
C ARG A 378 -8.31 -9.14 14.12
N ALA A 379 -8.27 -9.88 15.22
CA ALA A 379 -7.01 -10.22 15.88
C ALA A 379 -6.17 -11.09 14.94
N GLY A 380 -4.87 -10.82 14.90
CA GLY A 380 -3.89 -11.60 14.14
C GLY A 380 -2.79 -12.14 15.02
N VAL A 381 -2.05 -13.11 14.52
CA VAL A 381 -0.90 -13.64 15.24
C VAL A 381 0.36 -13.64 14.38
N SER A 382 1.51 -13.48 15.04
CA SER A 382 2.80 -13.63 14.38
C SER A 382 3.74 -14.51 15.21
N PHE A 383 4.42 -15.42 14.54
CA PHE A 383 5.45 -16.28 15.11
C PHE A 383 6.80 -15.97 14.49
N SER A 384 7.81 -15.78 15.32
CA SER A 384 9.17 -15.50 14.86
C SER A 384 10.15 -16.54 15.40
N PHE A 385 10.79 -17.27 14.50
CA PHE A 385 11.83 -18.24 14.88
C PHE A 385 13.15 -17.52 15.06
N VAL A 386 13.67 -17.52 16.27
CA VAL A 386 14.86 -16.75 16.67
C VAL A 386 15.95 -17.71 17.15
N SER A 387 17.08 -17.71 16.44
CA SER A 387 18.28 -18.42 16.87
C SER A 387 19.13 -17.54 17.79
N PHE A 388 20.07 -18.15 18.48
CA PHE A 388 21.05 -17.40 19.29
C PHE A 388 21.76 -16.30 18.49
N ARG A 389 22.01 -16.51 17.20
CA ARG A 389 22.63 -15.53 16.32
C ARG A 389 21.71 -14.36 15.97
N ASP A 390 20.42 -14.56 16.08
CA ASP A 390 19.40 -13.56 15.76
C ASP A 390 19.02 -12.71 16.98
N SER A 391 19.55 -13.00 18.19
CA SER A 391 19.17 -12.33 19.44
C SER A 391 19.35 -10.81 19.37
N ILE A 392 20.49 -10.34 18.86
CA ILE A 392 20.78 -8.90 18.72
C ILE A 392 19.73 -8.25 17.79
N ARG A 393 19.40 -8.91 16.67
CA ARG A 393 18.40 -8.41 15.72
C ARG A 393 17.00 -8.38 16.32
N MET A 394 16.65 -9.37 17.14
CA MET A 394 15.38 -9.38 17.86
C MET A 394 15.30 -8.26 18.92
N ASP A 395 16.39 -7.96 19.61
CA ASP A 395 16.46 -6.85 20.55
C ASP A 395 16.30 -5.49 19.84
N GLU A 396 16.85 -5.34 18.64
CA GLU A 396 16.65 -4.15 17.81
C GLU A 396 15.18 -4.02 17.37
N ILE A 397 14.52 -5.13 17.01
CA ILE A 397 13.10 -5.17 16.66
C ILE A 397 12.24 -4.77 17.88
N ARG A 398 12.53 -5.31 19.08
CA ARG A 398 11.82 -4.94 20.33
C ARG A 398 11.91 -3.44 20.60
N LYS A 399 13.11 -2.88 20.47
CA LYS A 399 13.34 -1.43 20.65
C LYS A 399 12.59 -0.59 19.63
N TYR A 400 12.54 -1.04 18.38
CA TYR A 400 11.88 -0.33 17.28
C TYR A 400 10.35 -0.38 17.37
N THR A 401 9.80 -1.54 17.71
CA THR A 401 8.34 -1.76 17.78
C THR A 401 7.73 -1.30 19.10
N HIS A 402 8.56 -1.15 20.16
CA HIS A 402 8.12 -0.94 21.54
C HIS A 402 7.14 -2.03 22.02
N VAL A 403 7.29 -3.25 21.51
CA VAL A 403 6.47 -4.42 21.87
C VAL A 403 7.38 -5.52 22.40
N GLU A 404 7.01 -6.09 23.54
CA GLU A 404 7.62 -7.29 24.09
C GLU A 404 6.83 -8.51 23.63
N PRO A 405 7.35 -9.33 22.70
CA PRO A 405 6.67 -10.52 22.26
C PRO A 405 6.65 -11.59 23.35
N ILE A 406 5.65 -12.45 23.28
CA ILE A 406 5.51 -13.58 24.18
C ILE A 406 6.54 -14.65 23.78
N GLU A 407 7.38 -15.06 24.73
CA GLU A 407 8.41 -16.08 24.48
C GLU A 407 7.86 -17.48 24.66
N LEU A 408 8.04 -18.33 23.63
CA LEU A 408 7.71 -19.73 23.62
C LEU A 408 8.96 -20.58 23.48
N VAL A 409 8.96 -21.75 24.12
CA VAL A 409 10.04 -22.74 24.06
C VAL A 409 9.45 -24.14 23.88
N PHE A 410 10.19 -25.02 23.23
CA PHE A 410 9.87 -26.43 23.21
C PHE A 410 10.52 -27.10 24.42
N ASP A 411 9.73 -27.85 25.17
CA ASP A 411 10.20 -28.68 26.30
C ASP A 411 10.97 -29.92 25.83
N GLU A 412 11.47 -30.71 26.75
CA GLU A 412 12.20 -31.95 26.46
C GLU A 412 11.33 -33.04 25.80
N PHE A 413 9.99 -32.91 25.85
CA PHE A 413 9.03 -33.83 25.21
C PHE A 413 8.57 -33.36 23.85
N GLY A 414 9.05 -32.17 23.39
CA GLY A 414 8.68 -31.55 22.11
C GLY A 414 7.34 -30.82 22.14
N THR A 415 6.83 -30.47 23.32
CA THR A 415 5.62 -29.67 23.50
C THR A 415 6.01 -28.17 23.51
N LEU A 416 5.26 -27.34 22.79
CA LEU A 416 5.46 -25.89 22.81
C LEU A 416 4.81 -25.29 24.06
N CYS A 417 5.59 -24.59 24.85
CA CYS A 417 5.19 -24.04 26.15
C CYS A 417 5.52 -22.55 26.25
N TYR A 418 4.76 -21.83 27.08
CA TYR A 418 5.12 -20.47 27.48
C TYR A 418 6.40 -20.49 28.33
N LYS A 419 7.43 -19.77 27.92
CA LYS A 419 8.74 -19.76 28.61
C LYS A 419 8.65 -19.32 30.06
N LYS A 420 7.70 -18.44 30.42
CA LYS A 420 7.54 -17.90 31.78
C LYS A 420 6.76 -18.84 32.71
N SER A 421 5.68 -19.47 32.25
CA SER A 421 4.83 -20.32 33.10
C SER A 421 5.13 -21.80 32.96
N GLY A 422 5.71 -22.25 31.85
CA GLY A 422 5.88 -23.67 31.51
C GLY A 422 4.60 -24.37 31.08
N GLU A 423 3.48 -23.63 30.96
CA GLU A 423 2.19 -24.19 30.51
C GLU A 423 2.20 -24.48 29.01
N ALA A 424 1.52 -25.51 28.57
CA ALA A 424 1.46 -25.88 27.16
C ALA A 424 0.70 -24.84 26.35
N PHE A 425 1.30 -24.39 25.23
CA PHE A 425 0.77 -23.31 24.39
C PHE A 425 -0.54 -23.70 23.66
N LEU A 426 -0.65 -24.95 23.19
CA LEU A 426 -1.81 -25.37 22.38
C LEU A 426 -3.05 -25.72 23.21
N GLU A 427 -2.97 -25.79 24.56
CA GLU A 427 -4.12 -25.99 25.43
C GLU A 427 -4.93 -24.71 25.66
N ASP A 428 -4.34 -23.52 25.37
CA ASP A 428 -4.98 -22.21 25.57
C ASP A 428 -5.57 -21.60 24.26
N LEU A 429 -5.43 -22.29 23.15
CA LEU A 429 -5.90 -21.86 21.84
C LEU A 429 -7.12 -22.66 21.39
#